data_c59ed93aeeb24587dc24207c95676a26
#
_entry.id   c59ed93aeeb24587dc24207c95676a26
#
_cell.length_a   1.000
_cell.length_b   1.000
_cell.length_c   1.000
_cell.angle_alpha   90.00
_cell.angle_beta   90.00
_cell.angle_gamma   90.00
#
_symmetry.space_group_name_H-M   'P 1'
#
loop_
_entity.id
_entity.type
_entity.pdbx_description
1 polymer ?
#
loop_
_entity_poly.entity_id
_entity_poly.type
_entity_poly.pdbx_seq_one_letter_code
_entity_poly.pdbx_strand_id
1 'polypeptide(L)'
;MLYHILYEFLYPLNRYWSPLRVLNVFQYITFRTAYASITALLISLFLGPWLIQRLRDFQIGQHIREEGPKSHQKKAGTPTMGGVLIVVSIILPTLLWANLRNSYVWLAVLATFAYAAVGFSDDYIKIVRKRSLGLTGREKIGFQILIS
;
A
#
# COMPACT_ATOMS: atom_id res chain seq x y z
N MET A 1 -3.11 -5.94 14.47
CA MET A 1 -2.36 -5.67 15.72
C MET A 1 -3.17 -4.87 16.72
N LEU A 2 -3.58 -3.64 16.42
CA LEU A 2 -4.40 -2.83 17.35
C LEU A 2 -5.71 -3.51 17.76
N TYR A 3 -6.38 -4.19 16.83
CA TYR A 3 -7.56 -4.98 17.14
C TYR A 3 -7.30 -6.01 18.27
N HIS A 4 -6.23 -6.78 18.17
CA HIS A 4 -5.89 -7.78 19.18
C HIS A 4 -5.54 -7.15 20.52
N ILE A 5 -4.80 -6.02 20.50
CA ILE A 5 -4.44 -5.29 21.72
C ILE A 5 -5.67 -4.67 22.37
N LEU A 6 -6.50 -3.95 21.62
CA LEU A 6 -7.63 -3.20 22.15
C LEU A 6 -8.80 -4.11 22.56
N TYR A 7 -9.12 -5.09 21.74
CA TYR A 7 -10.28 -5.95 21.98
C TYR A 7 -9.94 -7.25 22.74
N GLU A 8 -8.88 -7.95 22.35
CA GLU A 8 -8.57 -9.25 22.97
C GLU A 8 -7.80 -9.10 24.29
N PHE A 9 -6.94 -8.08 24.43
CA PHE A 9 -6.10 -7.89 25.60
C PHE A 9 -6.67 -6.86 26.58
N LEU A 10 -7.04 -5.67 26.13
CA LEU A 10 -7.50 -4.59 26.99
C LEU A 10 -8.99 -4.70 27.36
N TYR A 11 -9.85 -5.13 26.44
CA TYR A 11 -11.28 -5.24 26.72
C TYR A 11 -11.62 -6.17 27.89
N PRO A 12 -10.99 -7.34 28.12
CA PRO A 12 -11.28 -8.19 29.27
C PRO A 12 -10.98 -7.51 30.62
N LEU A 13 -10.09 -6.51 30.64
CA LEU A 13 -9.80 -5.73 31.86
C LEU A 13 -10.93 -4.76 32.24
N ASN A 14 -12.01 -4.67 31.42
CA ASN A 14 -13.18 -3.86 31.73
C ASN A 14 -13.85 -4.30 33.05
N ARG A 15 -13.57 -5.52 33.48
CA ARG A 15 -14.02 -6.06 34.79
C ARG A 15 -13.44 -5.29 35.95
N TYR A 16 -12.24 -4.73 35.79
CA TYR A 16 -11.56 -3.93 36.80
C TYR A 16 -11.71 -2.43 36.57
N TRP A 17 -11.92 -2.01 35.31
CA TRP A 17 -11.96 -0.60 34.94
C TRP A 17 -13.10 -0.32 33.95
N SER A 18 -14.17 0.27 34.47
CA SER A 18 -15.42 0.54 33.74
C SER A 18 -15.25 1.27 32.39
N PRO A 19 -14.34 2.24 32.20
CA PRO A 19 -14.14 2.94 30.92
C PRO A 19 -13.76 2.02 29.75
N LEU A 20 -13.14 0.88 30.02
CA LEU A 20 -12.72 -0.07 28.97
C LEU A 20 -13.89 -0.75 28.24
N ARG A 21 -15.13 -0.58 28.72
CA ARG A 21 -16.34 -1.05 28.00
C ARG A 21 -16.47 -0.45 26.61
N VAL A 22 -15.97 0.77 26.39
CA VAL A 22 -15.99 1.41 25.07
C VAL A 22 -15.21 0.60 24.04
N LEU A 23 -14.19 -0.17 24.45
CA LEU A 23 -13.41 -1.01 23.54
C LEU A 23 -14.20 -2.16 22.93
N ASN A 24 -15.40 -2.46 23.43
CA ASN A 24 -16.30 -3.44 22.84
C ASN A 24 -16.67 -3.10 21.38
N VAL A 25 -16.60 -1.83 21.00
CA VAL A 25 -16.89 -1.37 19.63
C VAL A 25 -15.95 -2.01 18.61
N PHE A 26 -14.71 -2.35 19.00
CA PHE A 26 -13.73 -2.97 18.10
C PHE A 26 -14.07 -4.43 17.70
N GLN A 27 -15.08 -5.08 18.32
CA GLN A 27 -15.57 -6.36 17.84
C GLN A 27 -16.26 -6.23 16.47
N TYR A 28 -16.90 -5.09 16.17
CA TYR A 28 -17.67 -4.90 14.95
C TYR A 28 -16.73 -4.62 13.75
N ILE A 29 -16.93 -5.43 12.69
CA ILE A 29 -16.13 -5.31 11.48
C ILE A 29 -16.30 -3.95 10.79
N THR A 30 -17.52 -3.42 10.77
CA THR A 30 -17.84 -2.10 10.19
C THR A 30 -17.07 -0.97 10.85
N PHE A 31 -16.96 -1.01 12.18
CA PHE A 31 -16.20 -0.03 12.95
C PHE A 31 -14.71 -0.10 12.60
N ARG A 32 -14.14 -1.30 12.58
CA ARG A 32 -12.73 -1.52 12.21
C ARG A 32 -12.44 -1.08 10.78
N THR A 33 -13.38 -1.33 9.85
CA THR A 33 -13.25 -0.91 8.45
C THR A 33 -13.22 0.61 8.33
N ALA A 34 -14.11 1.31 9.05
CA ALA A 34 -14.11 2.77 9.06
C ALA A 34 -12.77 3.34 9.58
N TYR A 35 -12.25 2.81 10.68
CA TYR A 35 -10.95 3.24 11.22
C TYR A 35 -9.78 2.87 10.30
N ALA A 36 -9.83 1.70 9.65
CA ALA A 36 -8.83 1.33 8.66
C ALA A 36 -8.82 2.31 7.47
N SER A 37 -10.01 2.71 6.98
CA SER A 37 -10.15 3.67 5.89
C SER A 37 -9.62 5.05 6.26
N ILE A 38 -9.95 5.54 7.47
CA ILE A 38 -9.43 6.81 7.97
C ILE A 38 -7.90 6.74 8.13
N THR A 39 -7.39 5.64 8.67
CA THR A 39 -5.95 5.45 8.82
C THR A 39 -5.24 5.42 7.47
N ALA A 40 -5.80 4.74 6.47
CA ALA A 40 -5.28 4.70 5.11
C ALA A 40 -5.24 6.10 4.48
N LEU A 41 -6.32 6.88 4.66
CA LEU A 41 -6.40 8.26 4.19
C LEU A 41 -5.31 9.13 4.83
N LEU A 42 -5.17 9.05 6.15
CA LEU A 42 -4.15 9.83 6.88
C LEU A 42 -2.74 9.44 6.43
N ILE A 43 -2.44 8.15 6.29
CA ILE A 43 -1.15 7.69 5.77
C ILE A 43 -0.90 8.28 4.39
N SER A 44 -1.88 8.22 3.49
CA SER A 44 -1.75 8.76 2.13
C SER A 44 -1.51 10.27 2.12
N LEU A 45 -2.22 11.03 2.98
CA LEU A 45 -2.10 12.48 3.04
C LEU A 45 -0.75 12.93 3.65
N PHE A 46 -0.31 12.27 4.73
CA PHE A 46 0.93 12.68 5.42
C PHE A 46 2.19 12.09 4.78
N LEU A 47 2.15 10.81 4.39
CA LEU A 47 3.29 10.16 3.75
C LEU A 47 3.44 10.55 2.27
N GLY A 48 2.33 10.88 1.60
CA GLY A 48 2.31 11.17 0.17
C GLY A 48 3.30 12.24 -0.25
N PRO A 49 3.26 13.47 0.28
CA PRO A 49 4.16 14.54 -0.10
C PRO A 49 5.63 14.17 0.14
N TRP A 50 5.94 13.57 1.29
CA TRP A 50 7.29 13.13 1.64
C TRP A 50 7.80 12.06 0.67
N LEU A 51 6.98 11.04 0.39
CA LEU A 51 7.37 9.96 -0.52
C LEU A 51 7.56 10.47 -1.95
N ILE A 52 6.65 11.35 -2.41
CA ILE A 52 6.75 11.95 -3.75
C ILE A 52 8.06 12.74 -3.88
N GLN A 53 8.44 13.51 -2.87
CA GLN A 53 9.70 14.23 -2.86
C GLN A 53 10.89 13.27 -2.93
N ARG A 54 10.89 12.23 -2.08
CA ARG A 54 11.93 11.20 -2.10
C ARG A 54 12.05 10.51 -3.45
N LEU A 55 10.91 10.14 -4.04
CA LEU A 55 10.90 9.50 -5.36
C LEU A 55 11.41 10.44 -6.46
N ARG A 56 11.17 11.73 -6.37
CA ARG A 56 11.76 12.73 -7.28
C ARG A 56 13.27 12.82 -7.14
N ASP A 57 13.76 12.78 -5.90
CA ASP A 57 15.20 12.82 -5.63
C ASP A 57 15.92 11.60 -6.20
N PHE A 58 15.27 10.41 -6.14
CA PHE A 58 15.79 9.17 -6.73
C PHE A 58 15.67 9.11 -8.26
N GLN A 59 14.83 9.92 -8.86
CA GLN A 59 14.56 9.95 -10.31
C GLN A 59 15.40 10.95 -11.07
N ILE A 60 16.59 11.23 -10.64
CA ILE A 60 17.54 12.08 -11.38
C ILE A 60 17.71 11.49 -12.78
N GLY A 61 16.95 12.03 -13.75
CA GLY A 61 17.10 11.75 -15.18
C GLY A 61 16.20 10.68 -15.76
N GLN A 62 14.87 10.78 -15.62
CA GLN A 62 14.00 10.06 -16.56
C GLN A 62 14.27 10.57 -17.98
N HIS A 63 14.86 9.70 -18.81
CA HIS A 63 14.95 9.95 -20.26
C HIS A 63 13.54 9.94 -20.84
N ILE A 64 13.05 11.13 -21.19
CA ILE A 64 11.82 11.29 -21.96
C ILE A 64 12.14 10.83 -23.38
N ARG A 65 11.28 9.98 -23.94
CA ARG A 65 11.32 9.66 -25.35
C ARG A 65 11.10 10.95 -26.13
N GLU A 66 12.08 11.39 -26.89
CA GLU A 66 12.01 12.60 -27.75
C GLU A 66 10.94 12.47 -28.84
N GLU A 67 10.51 11.27 -29.19
CA GLU A 67 9.57 10.93 -30.27
C GLU A 67 8.10 10.81 -29.82
N GLY A 68 7.73 11.29 -28.63
CA GLY A 68 6.35 11.20 -28.13
C GLY A 68 5.48 12.43 -28.44
N PRO A 69 4.14 12.31 -28.50
CA PRO A 69 3.24 13.46 -28.66
C PRO A 69 3.52 14.54 -27.62
N LYS A 70 3.43 15.83 -27.98
CA LYS A 70 3.71 16.99 -27.10
C LYS A 70 2.93 16.98 -25.80
N SER A 71 1.80 16.26 -25.70
CA SER A 71 1.02 16.05 -24.47
C SER A 71 1.77 15.21 -23.42
N HIS A 72 2.73 14.37 -23.81
CA HIS A 72 3.55 13.58 -22.89
C HIS A 72 4.68 14.38 -22.24
N GLN A 73 5.09 15.50 -22.86
CA GLN A 73 6.10 16.40 -22.28
C GLN A 73 5.59 17.13 -21.02
N LYS A 74 4.27 17.33 -20.89
CA LYS A 74 3.65 17.87 -19.64
C LYS A 74 3.76 16.93 -18.44
N LYS A 75 4.03 15.62 -18.65
CA LYS A 75 4.27 14.63 -17.60
C LYS A 75 5.74 14.48 -17.19
N ALA A 76 6.62 15.30 -17.78
CA ALA A 76 8.01 15.41 -17.37
C ALA A 76 8.07 15.78 -15.89
N GLY A 77 8.70 14.94 -15.06
CA GLY A 77 8.81 15.18 -13.61
C GLY A 77 7.73 14.54 -12.73
N THR A 78 6.76 13.80 -13.29
CA THR A 78 5.93 12.92 -12.44
C THR A 78 6.72 11.69 -12.03
N PRO A 79 6.88 11.43 -10.72
CA PRO A 79 7.62 10.27 -10.25
C PRO A 79 6.90 8.97 -10.66
N THR A 80 7.66 7.98 -11.15
CA THR A 80 7.22 6.59 -11.18
C THR A 80 7.27 6.01 -9.76
N MET A 81 6.74 4.82 -9.53
CA MET A 81 6.68 4.17 -8.21
C MET A 81 5.67 4.75 -7.20
N GLY A 82 4.72 5.60 -7.63
CA GLY A 82 3.61 6.04 -6.77
C GLY A 82 2.77 4.89 -6.18
N GLY A 83 2.80 3.71 -6.82
CA GLY A 83 2.17 2.48 -6.33
C GLY A 83 2.66 2.05 -4.95
N VAL A 84 3.89 2.38 -4.56
CA VAL A 84 4.42 2.09 -3.22
C VAL A 84 3.57 2.74 -2.13
N LEU A 85 3.17 4.01 -2.33
CA LEU A 85 2.29 4.71 -1.40
C LEU A 85 0.94 4.00 -1.24
N ILE A 86 0.36 3.58 -2.36
CA ILE A 86 -0.94 2.87 -2.37
C ILE A 86 -0.83 1.57 -1.58
N VAL A 87 0.22 0.77 -1.83
CA VAL A 87 0.45 -0.51 -1.15
C VAL A 87 0.64 -0.31 0.35
N VAL A 88 1.45 0.66 0.77
CA VAL A 88 1.67 0.99 2.18
C VAL A 88 0.37 1.45 2.84
N SER A 89 -0.41 2.30 2.16
CA SER A 89 -1.71 2.80 2.65
C SER A 89 -2.78 1.73 2.76
N ILE A 90 -2.65 0.59 2.07
CA ILE A 90 -3.55 -0.55 2.18
C ILE A 90 -3.05 -1.54 3.25
N ILE A 91 -1.78 -1.95 3.17
CA ILE A 91 -1.25 -3.02 4.01
C ILE A 91 -1.15 -2.59 5.48
N LEU A 92 -0.64 -1.40 5.78
CA LEU A 92 -0.48 -0.95 7.17
C LEU A 92 -1.81 -0.89 7.93
N PRO A 93 -2.87 -0.22 7.44
CA PRO A 93 -4.16 -0.22 8.13
C PRO A 93 -4.77 -1.62 8.23
N THR A 94 -4.60 -2.47 7.21
CA THR A 94 -5.07 -3.86 7.26
C THR A 94 -4.40 -4.61 8.40
N LEU A 95 -3.08 -4.54 8.55
CA LEU A 95 -2.36 -5.19 9.65
C LEU A 95 -2.71 -4.60 11.03
N LEU A 96 -3.06 -3.32 11.11
CA LEU A 96 -3.45 -2.68 12.35
C LEU A 96 -4.86 -3.09 12.81
N TRP A 97 -5.84 -3.07 11.90
CA TRP A 97 -7.24 -3.15 12.25
C TRP A 97 -7.91 -4.49 11.91
N ALA A 98 -7.36 -5.30 11.00
CA ALA A 98 -7.92 -6.60 10.67
C ALA A 98 -7.67 -7.65 11.77
N ASN A 99 -8.51 -8.68 11.74
CA ASN A 99 -8.30 -9.87 12.56
C ASN A 99 -7.22 -10.75 11.93
N LEU A 100 -6.00 -10.67 12.44
CA LEU A 100 -4.85 -11.41 11.93
C LEU A 100 -4.91 -12.94 12.18
N ARG A 101 -5.88 -13.42 12.95
CA ARG A 101 -6.13 -14.87 13.10
C ARG A 101 -6.88 -15.44 11.90
N ASN A 102 -7.47 -14.57 11.06
CA ASN A 102 -8.18 -15.01 9.86
C ASN A 102 -7.18 -15.20 8.71
N SER A 103 -7.07 -16.44 8.22
CA SER A 103 -6.17 -16.80 7.12
C SER A 103 -6.46 -16.04 5.82
N TYR A 104 -7.72 -15.67 5.57
CA TYR A 104 -8.08 -14.88 4.38
C TYR A 104 -7.46 -13.47 4.39
N VAL A 105 -7.22 -12.89 5.58
CA VAL A 105 -6.52 -11.60 5.69
C VAL A 105 -5.08 -11.74 5.22
N TRP A 106 -4.41 -12.80 5.62
CA TRP A 106 -3.04 -13.08 5.18
C TRP A 106 -2.95 -13.37 3.69
N LEU A 107 -3.91 -14.13 3.17
CA LEU A 107 -3.98 -14.41 1.73
C LEU A 107 -4.15 -13.11 0.93
N ALA A 108 -5.04 -12.21 1.34
CA ALA A 108 -5.23 -10.92 0.71
C ALA A 108 -3.99 -10.02 0.81
N VAL A 109 -3.32 -9.99 1.96
CA VAL A 109 -2.08 -9.22 2.17
C VAL A 109 -0.95 -9.77 1.30
N LEU A 110 -0.78 -11.10 1.24
CA LEU A 110 0.25 -11.74 0.43
C LEU A 110 0.01 -11.51 -1.07
N ALA A 111 -1.22 -11.67 -1.54
CA ALA A 111 -1.58 -11.39 -2.92
C ALA A 111 -1.29 -9.93 -3.29
N THR A 112 -1.73 -8.98 -2.44
CA THR A 112 -1.46 -7.55 -2.64
C THR A 112 0.03 -7.27 -2.71
N PHE A 113 0.83 -7.87 -1.81
CA PHE A 113 2.28 -7.71 -1.80
C PHE A 113 2.94 -8.32 -3.04
N ALA A 114 2.48 -9.49 -3.49
CA ALA A 114 3.00 -10.15 -4.68
C ALA A 114 2.75 -9.31 -5.94
N TYR A 115 1.52 -8.81 -6.14
CA TYR A 115 1.23 -7.90 -7.25
C TYR A 115 2.01 -6.58 -7.17
N ALA A 116 2.19 -6.05 -5.96
CA ALA A 116 3.00 -4.86 -5.72
C ALA A 116 4.47 -5.10 -6.10
N ALA A 117 5.02 -6.27 -5.79
CA ALA A 117 6.39 -6.64 -6.14
C ALA A 117 6.59 -6.70 -7.66
N VAL A 118 5.62 -7.23 -8.42
CA VAL A 118 5.66 -7.22 -9.89
C VAL A 118 5.67 -5.77 -10.42
N GLY A 119 4.79 -4.90 -9.91
CA GLY A 119 4.74 -3.49 -10.30
C GLY A 119 6.03 -2.75 -9.94
N PHE A 120 6.54 -2.97 -8.73
CA PHE A 120 7.81 -2.39 -8.28
C PHE A 120 8.98 -2.84 -9.15
N SER A 121 9.06 -4.14 -9.49
CA SER A 121 10.11 -4.68 -10.36
C SER A 121 10.08 -4.05 -11.75
N ASP A 122 8.88 -3.84 -12.31
CA ASP A 122 8.71 -3.16 -13.60
C ASP A 122 9.27 -1.73 -13.57
N ASP A 123 8.91 -0.97 -12.54
CA ASP A 123 9.36 0.41 -12.39
C ASP A 123 10.86 0.49 -12.05
N TYR A 124 11.36 -0.43 -11.23
CA TYR A 124 12.77 -0.53 -10.89
C TYR A 124 13.65 -0.79 -12.11
N ILE A 125 13.23 -1.75 -12.99
CA ILE A 125 13.94 -2.05 -14.24
C ILE A 125 14.00 -0.83 -15.15
N LYS A 126 12.92 -0.05 -15.25
CA LYS A 126 12.90 1.21 -16.04
C LYS A 126 13.93 2.21 -15.56
N ILE A 127 14.06 2.36 -14.22
CA ILE A 127 15.01 3.30 -13.62
C ILE A 127 16.45 2.84 -13.83
N VAL A 128 16.76 1.58 -13.49
CA VAL A 128 18.14 1.05 -13.56
C VAL A 128 18.64 0.98 -14.99
N ARG A 129 17.79 0.53 -15.91
CA ARG A 129 18.17 0.41 -17.33
C ARG A 129 18.04 1.71 -18.12
N LYS A 130 17.58 2.80 -17.48
CA LYS A 130 17.33 4.10 -18.13
C LYS A 130 16.53 3.96 -19.44
N ARG A 131 15.53 3.06 -19.44
CA ARG A 131 14.67 2.76 -20.59
C ARG A 131 13.21 2.97 -20.21
N SER A 132 12.39 3.36 -21.19
CA SER A 132 10.94 3.48 -21.01
C SER A 132 10.23 2.11 -20.94
N LEU A 133 10.92 1.02 -21.29
CA LEU A 133 10.40 -0.36 -21.28
C LEU A 133 10.87 -1.06 -20.00
N GLY A 134 9.92 -1.48 -19.16
CA GLY A 134 10.13 -2.36 -18.01
C GLY A 134 10.05 -3.83 -18.40
N LEU A 135 9.28 -4.61 -17.62
CA LEU A 135 8.96 -6.00 -17.96
C LEU A 135 8.17 -6.08 -19.27
N THR A 136 8.40 -7.12 -20.06
CA THR A 136 7.60 -7.37 -21.25
C THR A 136 6.14 -7.71 -20.86
N GLY A 137 5.19 -7.44 -21.76
CA GLY A 137 3.77 -7.75 -21.51
C GLY A 137 3.54 -9.23 -21.19
N ARG A 138 4.29 -10.14 -21.84
CA ARG A 138 4.21 -11.58 -21.58
C ARG A 138 4.70 -11.96 -20.20
N GLU A 139 5.80 -11.38 -19.74
CA GLU A 139 6.34 -11.59 -18.38
C GLU A 139 5.35 -11.09 -17.32
N LYS A 140 4.75 -9.90 -17.51
CA LYS A 140 3.73 -9.38 -16.60
C LYS A 140 2.53 -10.32 -16.47
N ILE A 141 1.98 -10.77 -17.61
CA ILE A 141 0.84 -11.70 -17.62
C ILE A 141 1.24 -13.02 -16.97
N GLY A 142 2.44 -13.54 -17.26
CA GLY A 142 2.94 -14.77 -16.66
C GLY A 142 3.01 -14.67 -15.13
N PHE A 143 3.58 -13.59 -14.58
CA PHE A 143 3.61 -13.37 -13.12
C PHE A 143 2.21 -13.17 -12.53
N GLN A 144 1.31 -12.47 -13.22
CA GLN A 144 -0.05 -12.27 -12.74
C GLN A 144 -0.84 -13.57 -12.66
N ILE A 145 -0.71 -14.44 -13.66
CA ILE A 145 -1.34 -15.78 -13.67
C ILE A 145 -0.75 -16.66 -12.56
N LEU A 146 0.56 -16.57 -12.30
CA LEU A 146 1.22 -17.36 -11.25
C LEU A 146 0.73 -16.95 -9.84
N ILE A 147 0.42 -15.69 -9.64
CA ILE A 147 -0.02 -15.15 -8.35
C ILE A 147 -1.52 -15.39 -8.12
N SER A 148 -2.31 -15.50 -9.18
CA SER A 148 -3.76 -15.69 -9.13
C SER A 148 -4.15 -17.10 -8.76
#